data_c06e280aefd40be5f895b95262970ddf
#
_entry.id   c06e280aefd40be5f895b95262970ddf
#
_cell.length_a   1.000
_cell.length_b   1.000
_cell.length_c   1.000
_cell.angle_alpha   90.00
_cell.angle_beta   90.00
_cell.angle_gamma   90.00
#
_symmetry.space_group_name_H-M   'P 1'
#
loop_
_entity.id
_entity.type
_entity.pdbx_description
1 polymer ?
#
loop_
_entity_poly.entity_id
_entity_poly.type
_entity_poly.pdbx_seq_one_letter_code
_entity_poly.pdbx_strand_id
1 'polypeptide(L)'
;MNTESKKILIVEDDFNFGNILKDYLILNDYYVDLAKNGIEGYEKFKREIYDICILDVMMPYKDGFSLAKEIREKNEEIPLIFL
;
A
#
# COMPACT_ATOMS: atom_id res chain seq x y z
N MET A 1 -9.82 12.28 -20.72
CA MET A 1 -9.97 11.91 -19.33
C MET A 1 -9.50 10.47 -19.12
N ASN A 2 -8.75 10.23 -18.09
CA ASN A 2 -8.30 8.89 -17.78
C ASN A 2 -9.35 8.18 -16.94
N THR A 3 -9.98 7.16 -17.51
CA THR A 3 -10.98 6.38 -16.80
C THR A 3 -10.37 5.21 -16.05
N GLU A 4 -9.05 5.04 -16.17
CA GLU A 4 -8.35 3.91 -15.57
C GLU A 4 -7.35 4.40 -14.53
N SER A 5 -7.89 5.04 -13.50
CA SER A 5 -7.06 5.50 -12.41
C SER A 5 -6.39 4.30 -11.72
N LYS A 6 -5.11 4.45 -11.40
CA LYS A 6 -4.36 3.41 -10.71
C LYS A 6 -4.78 3.33 -9.25
N LYS A 7 -4.72 2.13 -8.70
CA LYS A 7 -5.08 1.88 -7.32
C LYS A 7 -3.84 1.57 -6.50
N ILE A 8 -3.68 2.30 -5.41
CA ILE A 8 -2.49 2.23 -4.57
C ILE A 8 -2.86 1.72 -3.19
N LEU A 9 -2.09 0.78 -2.68
CA LEU A 9 -2.19 0.37 -1.28
C LEU A 9 -1.03 1.01 -0.52
N ILE A 10 -1.35 1.79 0.50
CA ILE A 10 -0.35 2.34 1.42
C ILE A 10 -0.45 1.56 2.72
N VAL A 11 0.69 1.07 3.21
CA VAL A 11 0.75 0.41 4.51
C VAL A 11 1.69 1.21 5.38
N GLU A 12 1.12 1.93 6.35
CA GLU A 12 1.84 2.88 7.18
C GLU A 12 1.17 2.97 8.54
N ASP A 13 1.95 2.76 9.61
CA ASP A 13 1.38 2.77 10.96
C ASP A 13 1.26 4.19 11.55
N ASP A 14 1.97 5.17 10.99
CA ASP A 14 1.78 6.57 11.39
C ASP A 14 0.54 7.11 10.69
N PHE A 15 -0.54 7.23 11.46
CA PHE A 15 -1.84 7.63 10.92
C PHE A 15 -1.77 9.01 10.22
N ASN A 16 -1.06 9.96 10.82
CA ASN A 16 -0.99 11.31 10.25
C ASN A 16 -0.24 11.30 8.93
N PHE A 17 0.92 10.67 8.90
CA PHE A 17 1.71 10.61 7.67
C PHE A 17 0.98 9.83 6.58
N GLY A 18 0.38 8.71 6.97
CA GLY A 18 -0.37 7.89 6.01
C GLY A 18 -1.50 8.66 5.36
N ASN A 19 -2.24 9.45 6.14
CA ASN A 19 -3.34 10.24 5.61
C ASN A 19 -2.86 11.39 4.74
N ILE A 20 -1.76 12.03 5.10
CA ILE A 20 -1.19 13.10 4.28
C ILE A 20 -0.81 12.54 2.91
N LEU A 21 -0.12 11.41 2.89
CA LEU A 21 0.28 10.77 1.64
C LEU A 21 -0.94 10.34 0.84
N LYS A 22 -1.92 9.73 1.50
CA LYS A 22 -3.15 9.32 0.85
C LYS A 22 -3.86 10.49 0.19
N ASP A 23 -4.03 11.59 0.93
CA ASP A 23 -4.73 12.76 0.41
C ASP A 23 -4.00 13.35 -0.79
N TYR A 24 -2.67 13.40 -0.72
CA TYR A 24 -1.88 13.90 -1.84
C TYR A 24 -2.10 13.05 -3.10
N LEU A 25 -2.10 11.73 -2.94
CA LEU A 25 -2.27 10.84 -4.08
C LEU A 25 -3.69 10.90 -4.63
N ILE A 26 -4.69 11.04 -3.77
CA ILE A 26 -6.07 11.21 -4.23
C ILE A 26 -6.21 12.49 -5.06
N LEU A 27 -5.54 13.56 -4.66
CA LEU A 27 -5.54 14.81 -5.43
C LEU A 27 -4.89 14.64 -6.80
N ASN A 28 -4.06 13.61 -6.97
CA ASN A 28 -3.42 13.31 -8.24
C ASN A 28 -4.13 12.17 -8.97
N ASP A 29 -5.40 11.97 -8.68
CA ASP A 29 -6.30 11.07 -9.39
C ASP A 29 -6.01 9.59 -9.20
N TYR A 30 -5.40 9.23 -8.09
CA TYR A 30 -5.23 7.82 -7.72
C TYR A 30 -6.34 7.37 -6.80
N TYR A 31 -6.69 6.10 -6.88
CA TYR A 31 -7.48 5.45 -5.84
C TYR A 31 -6.51 4.93 -4.79
N VAL A 32 -6.81 5.17 -3.52
CA VAL A 32 -5.87 4.84 -2.45
C VAL A 32 -6.59 4.17 -1.28
N ASP A 33 -6.05 3.03 -0.86
CA ASP A 33 -6.44 2.42 0.40
C ASP A 33 -5.27 2.52 1.36
N LEU A 34 -5.56 2.82 2.63
CA LEU A 34 -4.56 2.93 3.68
C LEU A 34 -4.78 1.81 4.69
N ALA A 35 -3.74 1.03 4.91
CA ALA A 35 -3.71 0.03 5.97
C ALA A 35 -2.75 0.50 7.06
N LYS A 36 -3.07 0.22 8.30
CA LYS A 36 -2.33 0.77 9.44
C LYS A 36 -1.23 -0.17 9.96
N ASN A 37 -1.15 -1.36 9.43
CA ASN A 37 -0.07 -2.30 9.76
C ASN A 37 0.03 -3.35 8.68
N GLY A 38 1.07 -4.19 8.77
CA GLY A 38 1.32 -5.19 7.74
C GLY A 38 0.27 -6.29 7.68
N ILE A 39 -0.36 -6.60 8.78
CA ILE A 39 -1.42 -7.62 8.80
C ILE A 39 -2.63 -7.11 8.03
N GLU A 40 -3.07 -5.90 8.34
CA GLU A 40 -4.17 -5.28 7.62
C GLU A 40 -3.81 -5.07 6.15
N GLY A 41 -2.56 -4.68 5.89
CA GLY A 41 -2.09 -4.48 4.52
C GLY A 41 -2.21 -5.74 3.69
N TYR A 42 -1.80 -6.87 4.25
CA TYR A 42 -1.87 -8.12 3.52
C TYR A 42 -3.33 -8.56 3.30
N GLU A 43 -4.20 -8.34 4.28
CA GLU A 43 -5.62 -8.65 4.12
C GLU A 43 -6.23 -7.86 2.99
N LYS A 44 -5.92 -6.56 2.92
CA LYS A 44 -6.42 -5.72 1.83
C LYS A 44 -5.83 -6.16 0.50
N PHE A 45 -4.54 -6.48 0.48
CA PHE A 45 -3.88 -6.92 -0.75
C PHE A 45 -4.53 -8.18 -1.32
N LYS A 46 -4.97 -9.10 -0.47
CA LYS A 46 -5.59 -10.33 -0.93
C LYS A 46 -6.98 -10.10 -1.49
N ARG A 47 -7.68 -9.04 -1.06
CA ARG A 47 -9.07 -8.81 -1.44
C ARG A 47 -9.26 -7.89 -2.63
N GLU A 48 -8.27 -7.04 -2.91
CA GLU A 48 -8.37 -6.02 -3.94
C GLU A 48 -7.22 -6.17 -4.92
N ILE A 49 -7.39 -5.60 -6.10
CA ILE A 49 -6.30 -5.56 -7.09
C ILE A 49 -5.67 -4.18 -7.03
N TYR A 50 -4.38 -4.14 -6.74
CA TYR A 50 -3.62 -2.90 -6.66
C TYR A 50 -2.59 -2.82 -7.78
N ASP A 51 -2.27 -1.60 -8.18
CA ASP A 51 -1.25 -1.35 -9.19
C ASP A 51 0.10 -1.05 -8.57
N ILE A 52 0.12 -0.54 -7.34
CA ILE A 52 1.34 -0.18 -6.62
C ILE A 52 1.08 -0.37 -5.14
N CYS A 53 2.09 -0.83 -4.40
CA CYS A 53 2.06 -0.85 -2.94
C CYS A 53 3.17 0.03 -2.41
N ILE A 54 2.85 0.88 -1.45
CA ILE A 54 3.82 1.72 -0.73
C ILE A 54 3.85 1.21 0.69
N LEU A 55 5.02 0.74 1.13
CA LEU A 55 5.17 0.02 2.39
C LEU A 55 6.14 0.73 3.30
N ASP A 56 5.71 1.02 4.53
CA ASP A 56 6.64 1.45 5.56
C ASP A 56 7.47 0.25 5.99
N VAL A 57 8.78 0.44 6.10
CA VAL A 57 9.69 -0.63 6.48
C VAL A 57 9.51 -0.99 7.96
N MET A 58 9.43 0.02 8.82
CA MET A 58 9.43 -0.20 10.27
C MET A 58 8.02 -0.09 10.83
N MET A 59 7.39 -1.24 11.02
CA MET A 59 6.04 -1.31 11.56
C MET A 59 5.98 -2.40 12.63
N PRO A 60 5.11 -2.24 13.63
CA PRO A 60 4.89 -3.31 14.61
C PRO A 60 4.24 -4.53 13.95
N TYR A 61 4.43 -5.69 14.55
CA TYR A 61 3.87 -6.98 14.18
C TYR A 61 4.45 -7.56 12.91
N LYS A 62 4.34 -6.88 11.77
CA LYS A 62 4.87 -7.35 10.50
C LYS A 62 5.52 -6.17 9.80
N ASP A 63 6.84 -6.21 9.64
CA ASP A 63 7.57 -5.12 9.00
C ASP A 63 7.33 -5.13 7.48
N GLY A 64 7.76 -4.02 6.84
CA GLY A 64 7.52 -3.84 5.43
C GLY A 64 8.21 -4.86 4.54
N PHE A 65 9.40 -5.34 4.92
CA PHE A 65 10.11 -6.34 4.13
C PHE A 65 9.41 -7.70 4.20
N SER A 66 8.94 -8.09 5.39
CA SER A 66 8.19 -9.33 5.53
C SER A 66 6.90 -9.30 4.74
N LEU A 67 6.20 -8.16 4.78
CA LEU A 67 4.99 -7.97 3.98
C LEU A 67 5.30 -8.03 2.50
N ALA A 68 6.38 -7.39 2.06
CA ALA A 68 6.78 -7.40 0.66
C ALA A 68 7.03 -8.81 0.17
N LYS A 69 7.65 -9.64 1.00
CA LYS A 69 7.91 -11.03 0.65
C LYS A 69 6.61 -11.79 0.42
N GLU A 70 5.63 -11.59 1.31
CA GLU A 70 4.33 -12.24 1.15
C GLU A 70 3.62 -11.77 -0.12
N ILE A 71 3.70 -10.45 -0.40
CA ILE A 71 3.10 -9.90 -1.61
C ILE A 71 3.76 -10.51 -2.85
N ARG A 72 5.09 -10.64 -2.84
CA ARG A 72 5.82 -11.21 -3.97
C ARG A 72 5.45 -12.66 -4.24
N GLU A 73 5.05 -13.40 -3.22
CA GLU A 73 4.59 -14.78 -3.42
C GLU A 73 3.27 -14.84 -4.18
N LYS A 74 2.48 -13.77 -4.10
CA LYS A 74 1.20 -13.68 -4.80
C LYS A 74 1.31 -12.95 -6.13
N ASN A 75 2.20 -11.99 -6.23
CA ASN A 75 2.35 -11.16 -7.43
C ASN A 75 3.81 -10.74 -7.56
N GLU A 76 4.49 -11.30 -8.56
CA GLU A 76 5.92 -11.05 -8.75
C GLU A 76 6.22 -9.70 -9.38
N GLU A 77 5.22 -9.04 -9.96
CA GLU A 77 5.46 -7.88 -10.81
C GLU A 77 4.98 -6.56 -10.26
N ILE A 78 4.09 -6.57 -9.27
CA ILE A 78 3.55 -5.31 -8.77
C ILE A 78 4.67 -4.45 -8.19
N PRO A 79 4.75 -3.16 -8.57
CA PRO A 79 5.75 -2.27 -7.99
C PRO A 79 5.57 -2.12 -6.48
N LEU A 80 6.67 -2.20 -5.75
CA LEU A 80 6.70 -2.00 -4.31
C LEU A 80 7.65 -0.86 -4.02
N ILE A 81 7.17 0.13 -3.27
CA ILE A 81 7.96 1.28 -2.86
C ILE A 81 8.08 1.23 -1.35
N PHE A 82 9.30 1.33 -0.85
CA PHE A 82 9.55 1.34 0.60
C PHE A 82 9.77 2.76 1.09
N LEU A 83 9.20 3.06 2.22
CA LEU A 83 9.38 4.36 2.87
C LEU A 83 10.48 4.33 3.92
#